data_7e8d07e7b53f07d2045b7c6e27645cfc
#
_entry.id   7e8d07e7b53f07d2045b7c6e27645cfc
#
_cell.length_a   1.000
_cell.length_b   1.000
_cell.length_c   1.000
_cell.angle_alpha   90.00
_cell.angle_beta   90.00
_cell.angle_gamma   90.00
#
_symmetry.space_group_name_H-M   'P 1'
#
loop_
_entity.id
_entity.type
_entity.pdbx_description
1 polymer ?
#
loop_
_entity_poly.entity_id
_entity_poly.type
_entity_poly.pdbx_seq_one_letter_code
_entity_poly.pdbx_strand_id
1 'polypeptide(L)'
;DAQHLYEDLYCARGEMEKFIGNEFSRKPRRGEAQGCAEQNRIKEQQLGLFADRTSSATLRANQLRLYFSSFAYVLLHGLRRLGLTGTAFAKAQSTTIRLKLLKIGARLHLTVRKVWLSFSEASPYASDIAQILANLKQHPAWSPPG
;
A
#
# COMPACT_ATOMS: atom_id res chain seq x y z
N ASP A 1 -27.07 30.33 -2.79
CA ASP A 1 -26.41 30.81 -4.00
C ASP A 1 -25.29 29.83 -4.35
N ALA A 2 -25.33 29.24 -5.56
CA ALA A 2 -24.39 28.16 -5.95
C ALA A 2 -22.94 28.64 -5.96
N GLN A 3 -22.71 29.93 -6.20
CA GLN A 3 -21.40 30.54 -6.22
C GLN A 3 -20.79 30.64 -4.81
N HIS A 4 -21.59 30.97 -3.81
CA HIS A 4 -21.18 31.02 -2.40
C HIS A 4 -20.82 29.62 -1.87
N LEU A 5 -21.57 28.59 -2.26
CA LEU A 5 -21.27 27.21 -1.92
C LEU A 5 -19.96 26.72 -2.56
N TYR A 6 -19.68 27.15 -3.77
CA TYR A 6 -18.44 26.82 -4.47
C TYR A 6 -17.23 27.50 -3.82
N GLU A 7 -17.33 28.79 -3.51
CA GLU A 7 -16.24 29.55 -2.89
C GLU A 7 -15.97 29.08 -1.47
N ASP A 8 -17.00 28.90 -0.62
CA ASP A 8 -16.80 28.51 0.77
C ASP A 8 -16.41 27.01 0.94
N LEU A 9 -17.00 26.11 0.19
CA LEU A 9 -16.72 24.68 0.37
C LEU A 9 -15.57 24.16 -0.49
N TYR A 10 -15.44 24.64 -1.71
CA TYR A 10 -14.43 24.15 -2.63
C TYR A 10 -13.09 24.84 -2.47
N CYS A 11 -13.08 26.16 -2.25
CA CYS A 11 -11.86 26.92 -1.99
C CYS A 11 -11.31 26.64 -0.59
N ALA A 12 -12.17 26.46 0.43
CA ALA A 12 -11.75 26.03 1.76
C ALA A 12 -11.07 24.65 1.75
N ARG A 13 -11.51 23.75 0.87
CA ARG A 13 -10.85 22.45 0.65
C ARG A 13 -9.45 22.60 0.07
N GLY A 14 -9.26 23.50 -0.89
CA GLY A 14 -7.94 23.78 -1.48
C GLY A 14 -6.97 24.43 -0.49
N GLU A 15 -7.45 25.25 0.43
CA GLU A 15 -6.65 25.79 1.52
C GLU A 15 -6.28 24.75 2.56
N MET A 16 -7.19 23.83 2.90
CA MET A 16 -6.90 22.69 3.77
C MET A 16 -5.82 21.78 3.17
N GLU A 17 -5.86 21.51 1.87
CA GLU A 17 -4.83 20.74 1.18
C GLU A 17 -3.46 21.44 1.19
N LYS A 18 -3.43 22.76 1.02
CA LYS A 18 -2.21 23.59 1.16
C LYS A 18 -1.71 23.63 2.59
N PHE A 19 -2.60 23.74 3.57
CA PHE A 19 -2.27 23.73 4.99
C PHE A 19 -1.67 22.38 5.39
N ILE A 20 -2.30 21.28 5.00
CA ILE A 20 -1.79 19.91 5.22
C ILE A 20 -0.44 19.72 4.50
N GLY A 21 -0.27 20.23 3.29
CA GLY A 21 0.98 20.18 2.54
C GLY A 21 2.13 20.94 3.23
N ASN A 22 1.86 22.11 3.77
CA ASN A 22 2.85 22.96 4.46
C ASN A 22 3.23 22.42 5.85
N GLU A 23 2.25 21.95 6.63
CA GLU A 23 2.51 21.26 7.91
C GLU A 23 3.31 19.98 7.70
N PHE A 24 3.08 19.30 6.59
CA PHE A 24 3.77 18.07 6.25
C PHE A 24 5.23 18.24 5.80
N SER A 25 5.59 19.40 5.28
CA SER A 25 6.98 19.78 4.92
C SER A 25 7.79 20.21 6.12
N ARG A 26 7.16 20.43 7.26
CA ARG A 26 7.81 20.83 8.50
C ARG A 26 8.49 19.63 9.15
N LYS A 27 9.79 19.73 9.44
CA LYS A 27 10.52 18.70 10.22
C LYS A 27 9.83 18.52 11.57
N PRO A 28 9.45 17.29 11.98
CA PRO A 28 8.77 17.04 13.24
C PRO A 28 9.65 17.43 14.42
N ARG A 29 9.09 18.18 15.36
CA ARG A 29 9.75 18.47 16.65
C ARG A 29 9.77 17.20 17.51
N ARG A 30 10.75 17.12 18.39
CA ARG A 30 10.94 15.97 19.31
C ARG A 30 9.68 15.83 20.20
N GLY A 31 8.83 14.84 19.92
CA GLY A 31 7.53 14.61 20.55
C GLY A 31 6.35 14.46 19.57
N GLU A 32 6.46 15.00 18.36
CA GLU A 32 5.41 14.92 17.31
C GLU A 32 5.53 13.69 16.39
N ALA A 33 6.46 12.79 16.70
CA ALA A 33 6.77 11.65 15.83
C ALA A 33 5.59 10.68 15.61
N GLN A 34 4.65 10.62 16.53
CA GLN A 34 3.49 9.73 16.44
C GLN A 34 2.45 10.24 15.42
N GLY A 35 2.11 11.51 15.45
CA GLY A 35 1.18 12.13 14.48
C GLY A 35 1.71 12.09 13.04
N CYS A 36 3.01 12.32 12.84
CA CYS A 36 3.66 12.19 11.53
C CYS A 36 3.61 10.76 10.96
N ALA A 37 3.72 9.75 11.82
CA ALA A 37 3.67 8.35 11.38
C ALA A 37 2.27 7.96 10.88
N GLU A 38 1.21 8.47 11.50
CA GLU A 38 -0.18 8.21 11.10
C GLU A 38 -0.53 8.92 9.80
N GLN A 39 -0.14 10.19 9.65
CA GLN A 39 -0.32 10.93 8.40
C GLN A 39 0.41 10.28 7.23
N ASN A 40 1.60 9.73 7.46
CA ASN A 40 2.34 8.99 6.44
C ASN A 40 1.62 7.72 6.00
N ARG A 41 0.92 7.04 6.89
CA ARG A 41 0.12 5.85 6.56
C ARG A 41 -1.08 6.20 5.69
N ILE A 42 -1.78 7.30 6.01
CA ILE A 42 -2.91 7.79 5.20
C ILE A 42 -2.44 8.17 3.80
N LYS A 43 -1.35 8.93 3.68
CA LYS A 43 -0.75 9.27 2.38
C LYS A 43 -0.31 8.04 1.59
N GLU A 44 0.29 7.07 2.25
CA GLU A 44 0.73 5.84 1.61
C GLU A 44 -0.45 5.05 1.05
N GLN A 45 -1.57 5.01 1.77
CA GLN A 45 -2.81 4.39 1.30
C GLN A 45 -3.42 5.17 0.12
N GLN A 46 -3.47 6.49 0.19
CA GLN A 46 -4.01 7.33 -0.87
C GLN A 46 -3.16 7.27 -2.14
N LEU A 47 -1.88 7.57 -2.04
CA LEU A 47 -0.98 7.69 -3.19
C LEU A 47 -0.49 6.32 -3.69
N GLY A 48 -0.17 5.40 -2.78
CA GLY A 48 0.36 4.07 -3.11
C GLY A 48 -0.69 3.07 -3.55
N LEU A 49 -1.89 3.11 -2.96
CA LEU A 49 -2.97 2.15 -3.16
C LEU A 49 -4.25 2.77 -3.77
N PHE A 50 -4.17 4.03 -4.19
CA PHE A 50 -5.25 4.73 -4.91
C PHE A 50 -6.57 4.84 -4.15
N ALA A 51 -6.53 4.99 -2.82
CA ALA A 51 -7.73 5.17 -2.00
C ALA A 51 -8.49 6.49 -2.30
N ASP A 52 -7.80 7.47 -2.88
CA ASP A 52 -8.34 8.76 -3.31
C ASP A 52 -9.17 8.68 -4.61
N ARG A 53 -9.02 7.59 -5.38
CA ARG A 53 -9.70 7.43 -6.67
C ARG A 53 -11.12 6.91 -6.52
N THR A 54 -12.03 7.80 -6.13
CA THR A 54 -13.47 7.53 -5.98
C THR A 54 -14.27 8.14 -7.14
N SER A 55 -13.95 7.74 -8.37
CA SER A 55 -14.51 8.29 -9.61
C SER A 55 -15.68 7.48 -10.21
N SER A 56 -16.23 6.52 -9.46
CA SER A 56 -17.36 5.73 -9.95
C SER A 56 -18.69 6.50 -9.79
N ALA A 57 -19.64 6.26 -10.68
CA ALA A 57 -20.95 6.90 -10.67
C ALA A 57 -21.80 6.55 -9.43
N THR A 58 -21.55 5.41 -8.80
CA THR A 58 -22.33 4.96 -7.64
C THR A 58 -21.51 5.00 -6.35
N LEU A 59 -22.17 5.40 -5.26
CA LEU A 59 -21.58 5.40 -3.92
C LEU A 59 -21.05 4.02 -3.50
N ARG A 60 -21.83 2.97 -3.81
CA ARG A 60 -21.47 1.58 -3.46
C ARG A 60 -20.17 1.13 -4.13
N ALA A 61 -19.96 1.50 -5.40
CA ALA A 61 -18.73 1.17 -6.12
C ALA A 61 -17.52 1.91 -5.53
N ASN A 62 -17.67 3.17 -5.14
CA ASN A 62 -16.62 3.94 -4.48
C ASN A 62 -16.28 3.38 -3.11
N GLN A 63 -17.29 2.98 -2.34
CA GLN A 63 -17.12 2.35 -1.03
C GLN A 63 -16.38 1.01 -1.15
N LEU A 64 -16.73 0.19 -2.14
CA LEU A 64 -16.05 -1.08 -2.40
C LEU A 64 -14.57 -0.86 -2.76
N ARG A 65 -14.25 0.15 -3.58
CA ARG A 65 -12.86 0.52 -3.91
C ARG A 65 -12.07 0.92 -2.66
N LEU A 66 -12.69 1.69 -1.76
CA LEU A 66 -12.06 2.07 -0.50
C LEU A 66 -11.76 0.86 0.38
N TYR A 67 -12.69 -0.09 0.47
CA TYR A 67 -12.47 -1.35 1.19
C TYR A 67 -11.32 -2.17 0.59
N PHE A 68 -11.25 -2.30 -0.73
CA PHE A 68 -10.14 -2.99 -1.37
C PHE A 68 -8.79 -2.31 -1.13
N SER A 69 -8.74 -0.98 -1.17
CA SER A 69 -7.53 -0.23 -0.85
C SER A 69 -7.10 -0.43 0.60
N SER A 70 -8.04 -0.41 1.54
CA SER A 70 -7.76 -0.64 2.96
C SER A 70 -7.28 -2.08 3.21
N PHE A 71 -7.91 -3.06 2.57
CA PHE A 71 -7.49 -4.46 2.65
C PHE A 71 -6.09 -4.68 2.07
N ALA A 72 -5.81 -4.10 0.91
CA ALA A 72 -4.48 -4.13 0.30
C ALA A 72 -3.41 -3.50 1.21
N TYR A 73 -3.75 -2.41 1.90
CA TYR A 73 -2.86 -1.78 2.87
C TYR A 73 -2.53 -2.71 4.05
N VAL A 74 -3.54 -3.40 4.61
CA VAL A 74 -3.34 -4.37 5.70
C VAL A 74 -2.44 -5.52 5.24
N LEU A 75 -2.67 -6.06 4.04
CA LEU A 75 -1.83 -7.13 3.48
C LEU A 75 -0.39 -6.68 3.27
N LEU A 76 -0.16 -5.48 2.72
CA LEU A 76 1.18 -4.94 2.55
C LEU A 76 1.88 -4.67 3.88
N HIS A 77 1.13 -4.22 4.89
CA HIS A 77 1.67 -4.03 6.23
C HIS A 77 2.06 -5.38 6.86
N GLY A 78 1.22 -6.40 6.71
CA GLY A 78 1.54 -7.77 7.11
C GLY A 78 2.78 -8.30 6.40
N LEU A 79 2.87 -8.12 5.09
CA LEU A 79 4.03 -8.51 4.30
C LEU A 79 5.33 -7.83 4.79
N ARG A 80 5.28 -6.54 5.12
CA ARG A 80 6.43 -5.84 5.71
C ARG A 80 6.89 -6.44 7.03
N ARG A 81 5.95 -6.73 7.90
CA ARG A 81 6.27 -7.24 9.25
C ARG A 81 6.78 -8.67 9.23
N LEU A 82 6.23 -9.51 8.37
CA LEU A 82 6.48 -10.95 8.39
C LEU A 82 7.47 -11.39 7.30
N GLY A 83 7.34 -10.86 6.09
CA GLY A 83 8.09 -11.33 4.95
C GLY A 83 9.34 -10.50 4.64
N LEU A 84 9.25 -9.17 4.72
CA LEU A 84 10.33 -8.28 4.27
C LEU A 84 11.46 -8.09 5.29
N THR A 85 11.37 -8.73 6.45
CA THR A 85 12.41 -8.65 7.50
C THR A 85 13.74 -9.19 6.94
N GLY A 86 14.82 -8.41 7.12
CA GLY A 86 16.15 -8.80 6.62
C GLY A 86 16.37 -8.60 5.11
N THR A 87 15.40 -8.11 4.36
CA THR A 87 15.55 -7.76 2.94
C THR A 87 15.80 -6.26 2.74
N ALA A 88 16.29 -5.89 1.56
CA ALA A 88 16.44 -4.47 1.16
C ALA A 88 15.12 -3.69 1.18
N PHE A 89 13.99 -4.38 1.17
CA PHE A 89 12.64 -3.79 1.13
C PHE A 89 11.97 -3.65 2.50
N ALA A 90 12.64 -3.97 3.61
CA ALA A 90 12.07 -3.92 4.97
C ALA A 90 11.47 -2.55 5.33
N LYS A 91 12.10 -1.47 4.87
CA LYS A 91 11.63 -0.07 5.10
C LYS A 91 11.02 0.58 3.84
N ALA A 92 10.76 -0.20 2.79
CA ALA A 92 10.26 0.33 1.54
C ALA A 92 8.80 0.79 1.64
N GLN A 93 8.45 1.84 0.89
CA GLN A 93 7.08 2.33 0.75
C GLN A 93 6.22 1.35 -0.05
N SER A 94 4.89 1.37 0.15
CA SER A 94 3.93 0.54 -0.56
C SER A 94 4.07 0.63 -2.08
N THR A 95 4.34 1.81 -2.61
CA THR A 95 4.57 2.01 -4.06
C THR A 95 5.80 1.24 -4.54
N THR A 96 6.89 1.25 -3.81
CA THR A 96 8.13 0.53 -4.15
C THR A 96 7.92 -0.98 -4.10
N ILE A 97 7.27 -1.49 -3.05
CA ILE A 97 6.93 -2.92 -2.92
C ILE A 97 6.04 -3.34 -4.08
N ARG A 98 4.99 -2.57 -4.37
CA ARG A 98 4.08 -2.86 -5.47
C ARG A 98 4.78 -2.92 -6.82
N LEU A 99 5.64 -1.95 -7.14
CA LEU A 99 6.29 -1.86 -8.45
C LEU A 99 7.43 -2.85 -8.62
N LYS A 100 8.20 -3.12 -7.56
CA LYS A 100 9.40 -3.95 -7.64
C LYS A 100 9.18 -5.41 -7.27
N LEU A 101 8.24 -5.71 -6.37
CA LEU A 101 8.00 -7.08 -5.92
C LEU A 101 6.68 -7.68 -6.43
N LEU A 102 5.61 -6.87 -6.54
CA LEU A 102 4.29 -7.40 -6.92
C LEU A 102 3.96 -7.22 -8.41
N LYS A 103 4.46 -6.16 -9.05
CA LYS A 103 4.23 -5.91 -10.47
C LYS A 103 5.32 -6.56 -11.34
N ILE A 104 5.53 -7.84 -11.14
CA ILE A 104 6.50 -8.65 -11.90
C ILE A 104 5.72 -9.61 -12.78
N GLY A 105 6.17 -9.79 -14.02
CA GLY A 105 5.64 -10.80 -14.94
C GLY A 105 5.92 -12.20 -14.41
N ALA A 106 4.88 -13.01 -14.30
CA ALA A 106 4.99 -14.40 -13.88
C ALA A 106 4.16 -15.30 -14.80
N ARG A 107 4.66 -16.50 -15.06
CA ARG A 107 3.91 -17.55 -15.73
C ARG A 107 3.12 -18.33 -14.68
N LEU A 108 1.81 -18.39 -14.85
CA LEU A 108 0.92 -19.13 -13.99
C LEU A 108 0.63 -20.50 -14.63
N HIS A 109 0.91 -21.56 -13.92
CA HIS A 109 0.54 -22.93 -14.31
C HIS A 109 -0.39 -23.51 -13.25
N LEU A 110 -1.63 -23.78 -13.65
CA LEU A 110 -2.66 -24.32 -12.79
C LEU A 110 -2.74 -25.84 -12.98
N THR A 111 -2.59 -26.59 -11.90
CA THR A 111 -2.89 -28.02 -11.85
C THR A 111 -4.06 -28.25 -10.88
N VAL A 112 -4.67 -29.43 -10.90
CA VAL A 112 -5.84 -29.79 -10.09
C VAL A 112 -5.62 -29.53 -8.58
N ARG A 113 -4.37 -29.67 -8.10
CA ARG A 113 -4.04 -29.56 -6.68
C ARG A 113 -3.08 -28.43 -6.32
N LYS A 114 -2.40 -27.83 -7.31
CA LYS A 114 -1.33 -26.85 -7.04
C LYS A 114 -1.35 -25.74 -8.07
N VAL A 115 -1.02 -24.54 -7.60
CA VAL A 115 -0.77 -23.36 -8.42
C VAL A 115 0.73 -23.10 -8.43
N TRP A 116 1.34 -23.14 -9.60
CA TRP A 116 2.75 -22.86 -9.80
C TRP A 116 2.92 -21.47 -10.35
N LEU A 117 3.76 -20.68 -9.69
CA LEU A 117 4.16 -19.34 -10.13
C LEU A 117 5.64 -19.41 -10.52
N SER A 118 5.91 -19.24 -11.82
CA SER A 118 7.29 -19.18 -12.32
C SER A 118 7.64 -17.74 -12.65
N PHE A 119 8.59 -17.17 -11.96
CA PHE A 119 9.15 -15.87 -12.24
C PHE A 119 10.26 -15.95 -13.27
N SER A 120 10.52 -14.85 -13.98
CA SER A 120 11.65 -14.77 -14.90
C SER A 120 12.98 -14.88 -14.13
N GLU A 121 13.92 -15.67 -14.62
CA GLU A 121 15.28 -15.79 -14.08
C GLU A 121 16.04 -14.44 -14.16
N ALA A 122 15.71 -13.60 -15.12
CA ALA A 122 16.26 -12.27 -15.26
C ALA A 122 15.71 -11.24 -14.24
N SER A 123 14.84 -11.66 -13.31
CA SER A 123 14.33 -10.75 -12.28
C SER A 123 15.43 -10.35 -11.30
N PRO A 124 15.75 -9.06 -11.15
CA PRO A 124 16.80 -8.59 -10.24
C PRO A 124 16.47 -8.82 -8.76
N TYR A 125 15.21 -9.16 -8.46
CA TYR A 125 14.71 -9.34 -7.09
C TYR A 125 14.40 -10.81 -6.76
N ALA A 126 14.90 -11.77 -7.53
CA ALA A 126 14.65 -13.19 -7.31
C ALA A 126 15.13 -13.67 -5.93
N SER A 127 16.29 -13.22 -5.48
CA SER A 127 16.84 -13.52 -4.15
C SER A 127 15.97 -12.97 -3.02
N ASP A 128 15.50 -11.72 -3.16
CA ASP A 128 14.62 -11.11 -2.15
C ASP A 128 13.28 -11.84 -2.05
N ILE A 129 12.70 -12.24 -3.19
CA ILE A 129 11.45 -13.01 -3.23
C ILE A 129 11.63 -14.37 -2.55
N ALA A 130 12.75 -15.06 -2.80
CA ALA A 130 13.06 -16.34 -2.14
C ALA A 130 13.17 -16.16 -0.62
N GLN A 131 13.83 -15.10 -0.16
CA GLN A 131 13.94 -14.79 1.26
C GLN A 131 12.59 -14.44 1.89
N ILE A 132 11.77 -13.65 1.22
CA ILE A 132 10.41 -13.34 1.66
C ILE A 132 9.58 -14.61 1.86
N LEU A 133 9.63 -15.53 0.90
CA LEU A 133 8.93 -16.80 0.99
C LEU A 133 9.45 -17.67 2.14
N ALA A 134 10.77 -17.69 2.37
CA ALA A 134 11.35 -18.40 3.50
C ALA A 134 10.88 -17.81 4.84
N ASN A 135 10.90 -16.49 4.99
CA ASN A 135 10.42 -15.80 6.18
C ASN A 135 8.94 -16.10 6.47
N LEU A 136 8.09 -16.07 5.43
CA LEU A 136 6.66 -16.35 5.57
C LEU A 136 6.39 -17.79 5.97
N LYS A 137 7.16 -18.76 5.43
CA LYS A 137 7.05 -20.18 5.77
C LYS A 137 7.48 -20.49 7.21
N GLN A 138 8.44 -19.73 7.73
CA GLN A 138 8.91 -19.90 9.12
C GLN A 138 7.96 -19.30 10.15
N HIS A 139 6.97 -18.51 9.72
CA HIS A 139 6.02 -17.92 10.65
C HIS A 139 5.09 -18.96 11.25
N PRO A 140 4.94 -19.01 12.61
CA PRO A 140 4.18 -20.06 13.30
C PRO A 140 2.69 -20.13 12.92
N ALA A 141 2.13 -19.07 12.37
CA ALA A 141 0.75 -19.05 11.83
C ALA A 141 0.62 -19.70 10.43
N TRP A 142 1.74 -20.07 9.80
CA TRP A 142 1.74 -20.72 8.50
C TRP A 142 1.58 -22.24 8.69
N SER A 143 0.36 -22.73 8.52
CA SER A 143 0.09 -24.15 8.35
C SER A 143 -0.24 -24.40 6.89
N PRO A 144 0.60 -25.12 6.11
CA PRO A 144 0.23 -25.47 4.75
C PRO A 144 -1.01 -26.38 4.79
N PRO A 145 -1.99 -26.17 3.89
CA PRO A 145 -3.08 -27.12 3.76
C PRO A 145 -2.52 -28.49 3.36
N GLY A 146 -2.92 -29.53 4.09
CA GLY A 146 -2.52 -30.91 3.86
C GLY A 146 -2.92 -31.45 2.48
#